data_767c595c0605c19e99a7682ed4667721
#
_entry.id   767c595c0605c19e99a7682ed4667721
#
_cell.length_a   1.000
_cell.length_b   1.000
_cell.length_c   1.000
_cell.angle_alpha   90.00
_cell.angle_beta   90.00
_cell.angle_gamma   90.00
#
_symmetry.space_group_name_H-M   'P 1'
#
loop_
_entity.id
_entity.type
_entity.pdbx_description
1 polymer ?
#
loop_
_entity_poly.entity_id
_entity_poly.type
_entity_poly.pdbx_seq_one_letter_code
_entity_poly.pdbx_strand_id
1 'polypeptide(L)'
;MKRTDAADREAEASDAHSAQSQSTAPRASRWRRARDNIWPSWTTRDMGFLLAARVCMSATRALAGVLVPIYLALIGYSGFALGALFAVVALSSAALTALIGVLSDRMGRKIFIVVIPWLAAAAALVFALTRYGPLIFTFAALGSFGRGAGAGAGTVGPYQPAEQALLADAVYARHRNSLFGRIAFASSLGALIGSGPLTVLPGVLGRFGLPVTHGLAPYRFSFVVLAGMSLLAGILAIPVREARPVRDPVPAAPVSGQRWRRPHLRLSAKTRPILYRLWATNTVNGLAVGFFGPFITYWFFRRYGAGASVVGPLFAVITLAAMVSNLLAARFAAWLGVVRAITVSRALQAVLIVPMVLAPTFWLAGAFYLLRMLAQRMGLPLRQSYVMGVVAPEERGSVAALSNLPSQAASAVSPTAAGYLFDHVALALPFEIGALLQAVNTVMFFVFFRALRPPEESERRQPAP
;
A
#
# COMPACT_ATOMS: atom_id res chain seq x y z
N MET A 1 -21.10 69.19 -13.02
CA MET A 1 -19.82 68.58 -13.31
C MET A 1 -18.78 68.73 -12.15
N LYS A 2 -19.19 68.72 -10.92
CA LYS A 2 -18.31 68.80 -9.70
C LYS A 2 -18.65 67.81 -8.60
N ARG A 3 -19.56 66.82 -8.83
CA ARG A 3 -19.94 65.79 -7.83
C ARG A 3 -19.48 64.38 -8.17
N THR A 4 -18.98 64.14 -9.37
CA THR A 4 -18.43 62.82 -9.81
C THR A 4 -16.96 62.63 -9.42
N ASP A 5 -16.16 63.74 -9.35
CA ASP A 5 -14.71 63.66 -9.04
C ASP A 5 -14.40 63.36 -7.57
N ALA A 6 -15.37 63.52 -6.63
CA ALA A 6 -15.16 63.22 -5.22
C ALA A 6 -15.36 61.74 -4.90
N ALA A 7 -16.32 61.08 -5.57
CA ALA A 7 -16.61 59.67 -5.38
C ALA A 7 -15.51 58.76 -5.96
N ASP A 8 -14.92 59.13 -7.08
CA ASP A 8 -13.79 58.38 -7.69
C ASP A 8 -12.51 58.48 -6.86
N ARG A 9 -12.25 59.61 -6.20
CA ARG A 9 -11.08 59.75 -5.29
C ARG A 9 -11.24 58.99 -3.98
N GLU A 10 -12.47 58.84 -3.46
CA GLU A 10 -12.74 58.01 -2.26
C GLU A 10 -12.63 56.51 -2.59
N ALA A 11 -13.02 56.08 -3.81
CA ALA A 11 -12.84 54.72 -4.25
C ALA A 11 -11.35 54.34 -4.46
N GLU A 12 -10.57 55.22 -5.11
CA GLU A 12 -9.10 55.02 -5.25
C GLU A 12 -8.36 55.03 -3.89
N ALA A 13 -8.76 55.86 -2.95
CA ALA A 13 -8.18 55.89 -1.59
C ALA A 13 -8.54 54.62 -0.79
N SER A 14 -9.72 54.05 -0.99
CA SER A 14 -10.16 52.80 -0.38
C SER A 14 -9.39 51.59 -0.93
N ASP A 15 -9.17 51.55 -2.24
CA ASP A 15 -8.39 50.48 -2.89
C ASP A 15 -6.90 50.55 -2.56
N ALA A 16 -6.33 51.76 -2.44
CA ALA A 16 -4.95 51.94 -2.00
C ALA A 16 -4.75 51.51 -0.53
N HIS A 17 -5.73 51.73 0.34
CA HIS A 17 -5.67 51.31 1.74
C HIS A 17 -5.84 49.80 1.90
N SER A 18 -6.66 49.16 1.06
CA SER A 18 -6.82 47.72 1.05
C SER A 18 -5.58 47.00 0.46
N ALA A 19 -4.89 47.61 -0.51
CA ALA A 19 -3.66 47.08 -1.09
C ALA A 19 -2.45 47.22 -0.11
N GLN A 20 -2.36 48.28 0.67
CA GLN A 20 -1.31 48.45 1.69
C GLN A 20 -1.48 47.55 2.92
N SER A 21 -2.71 47.17 3.29
CA SER A 21 -2.95 46.22 4.39
C SER A 21 -2.57 44.77 4.06
N GLN A 22 -2.41 44.43 2.80
CA GLN A 22 -2.01 43.07 2.35
C GLN A 22 -0.49 42.85 2.30
N SER A 23 0.36 43.89 2.39
CA SER A 23 1.80 43.76 2.17
C SER A 23 2.64 43.57 3.43
N THR A 24 2.07 43.68 4.64
CA THR A 24 2.83 43.57 5.90
C THR A 24 2.33 42.44 6.81
N ALA A 25 2.14 41.24 6.25
CA ALA A 25 1.92 40.06 7.08
C ALA A 25 3.29 39.60 7.65
N PRO A 26 3.53 39.62 8.98
CA PRO A 26 4.82 39.33 9.59
C PRO A 26 5.22 37.86 9.29
N ARG A 27 6.54 37.58 9.20
CA ARG A 27 7.14 36.26 9.01
C ARG A 27 6.51 35.14 9.89
N ALA A 28 6.01 35.50 11.06
CA ALA A 28 5.24 34.65 11.97
C ALA A 28 3.97 34.04 11.31
N SER A 29 3.36 34.70 10.34
CA SER A 29 2.17 34.19 9.63
C SER A 29 2.49 33.06 8.62
N ARG A 30 3.71 33.01 8.08
CA ARG A 30 4.17 31.94 7.18
C ARG A 30 4.38 30.64 7.97
N TRP A 31 5.00 30.69 9.13
CA TRP A 31 5.20 29.54 10.02
C TRP A 31 3.88 29.01 10.60
N ARG A 32 2.94 29.89 10.96
CA ARG A 32 1.59 29.48 11.38
C ARG A 32 0.84 28.80 10.24
N ARG A 33 0.83 29.36 9.04
CA ARG A 33 0.21 28.76 7.85
C ARG A 33 0.86 27.43 7.48
N ALA A 34 2.18 27.30 7.55
CA ALA A 34 2.89 26.04 7.32
C ALA A 34 2.52 24.99 8.38
N ARG A 35 2.44 25.39 9.65
CA ARG A 35 2.01 24.51 10.75
C ARG A 35 0.56 24.07 10.57
N ASP A 36 -0.32 24.97 10.22
CA ASP A 36 -1.75 24.70 10.03
C ASP A 36 -1.99 23.82 8.77
N ASN A 37 -1.12 23.89 7.77
CA ASN A 37 -1.12 22.95 6.63
C ASN A 37 -0.63 21.56 7.03
N ILE A 38 0.40 21.46 7.89
CA ILE A 38 0.94 20.18 8.36
C ILE A 38 0.00 19.58 9.43
N TRP A 39 -0.54 20.40 10.34
CA TRP A 39 -1.42 20.00 11.44
C TRP A 39 -2.67 20.87 11.52
N PRO A 40 -3.67 20.67 10.65
CA PRO A 40 -4.90 21.45 10.65
C PRO A 40 -5.68 21.31 11.96
N SER A 41 -6.50 22.31 12.26
CA SER A 41 -7.30 22.38 13.49
C SER A 41 -8.28 21.21 13.71
N TRP A 42 -8.63 20.47 12.64
CA TRP A 42 -9.49 19.29 12.73
C TRP A 42 -8.74 17.99 13.11
N THR A 43 -7.42 18.02 13.18
CA THR A 43 -6.62 16.86 13.60
C THR A 43 -6.59 16.76 15.12
N THR A 44 -6.90 15.57 15.64
CA THR A 44 -6.88 15.28 17.08
C THR A 44 -5.55 14.65 17.50
N ARG A 45 -5.23 14.68 18.81
CA ARG A 45 -4.06 13.97 19.36
C ARG A 45 -4.14 12.46 19.07
N ASP A 46 -5.32 11.88 19.16
CA ASP A 46 -5.55 10.46 18.89
C ASP A 46 -5.19 10.08 17.46
N MET A 47 -5.50 10.98 16.50
CA MET A 47 -5.10 10.82 15.11
C MET A 47 -3.58 10.86 14.94
N GLY A 48 -2.88 11.71 15.69
CA GLY A 48 -1.42 11.75 15.70
C GLY A 48 -0.80 10.45 16.20
N PHE A 49 -1.32 9.89 17.28
CA PHE A 49 -0.88 8.59 17.80
C PHE A 49 -1.11 7.47 16.79
N LEU A 50 -2.27 7.41 16.13
CA LEU A 50 -2.55 6.40 15.10
C LEU A 50 -1.66 6.55 13.87
N LEU A 51 -1.40 7.77 13.40
CA LEU A 51 -0.47 8.00 12.29
C LEU A 51 0.96 7.61 12.66
N ALA A 52 1.42 7.90 13.88
CA ALA A 52 2.73 7.46 14.37
C ALA A 52 2.80 5.93 14.49
N ALA A 53 1.79 5.28 15.05
CA ALA A 53 1.68 3.82 15.09
C ALA A 53 1.72 3.21 13.69
N ARG A 54 1.07 3.86 12.72
CA ARG A 54 1.07 3.46 11.32
C ARG A 54 2.46 3.56 10.68
N VAL A 55 3.22 4.62 10.97
CA VAL A 55 4.63 4.75 10.51
C VAL A 55 5.45 3.58 11.04
N CYS A 56 5.39 3.30 12.36
CA CYS A 56 6.10 2.18 12.98
C CYS A 56 5.71 0.84 12.34
N MET A 57 4.42 0.58 12.16
CA MET A 57 3.95 -0.69 11.62
C MET A 57 4.27 -0.86 10.12
N SER A 58 4.21 0.22 9.34
CA SER A 58 4.63 0.21 7.94
C SER A 58 6.13 -0.01 7.80
N ALA A 59 6.94 0.58 8.68
CA ALA A 59 8.39 0.34 8.73
C ALA A 59 8.70 -1.12 9.09
N THR A 60 8.03 -1.66 10.12
CA THR A 60 8.11 -3.08 10.49
C THR A 60 7.86 -3.99 9.30
N ARG A 61 6.79 -3.74 8.55
CA ARG A 61 6.44 -4.59 7.41
C ARG A 61 7.39 -4.47 6.24
N ALA A 62 7.87 -3.26 5.94
CA ALA A 62 8.85 -3.05 4.89
C ALA A 62 10.17 -3.74 5.23
N LEU A 63 10.64 -3.59 6.47
CA LEU A 63 11.85 -4.25 6.97
C LEU A 63 11.70 -5.79 6.94
N ALA A 64 10.59 -6.32 7.46
CA ALA A 64 10.30 -7.75 7.44
C ALA A 64 10.28 -8.32 6.02
N GLY A 65 9.70 -7.58 5.07
CA GLY A 65 9.64 -7.98 3.66
C GLY A 65 11.01 -8.14 3.01
N VAL A 66 12.01 -7.38 3.47
CA VAL A 66 13.41 -7.51 3.02
C VAL A 66 14.12 -8.62 3.79
N LEU A 67 13.96 -8.65 5.11
CA LEU A 67 14.75 -9.52 5.99
C LEU A 67 14.33 -10.99 5.92
N VAL A 68 13.02 -11.28 6.00
CA VAL A 68 12.51 -12.64 6.17
C VAL A 68 12.95 -13.59 5.06
N PRO A 69 12.80 -13.27 3.76
CA PRO A 69 13.22 -14.17 2.70
C PRO A 69 14.73 -14.45 2.71
N ILE A 70 15.56 -13.43 2.99
CA ILE A 70 17.02 -13.56 3.03
C ILE A 70 17.44 -14.35 4.27
N TYR A 71 16.88 -14.04 5.44
CA TYR A 71 17.20 -14.73 6.69
C TYR A 71 16.85 -16.22 6.62
N LEU A 72 15.67 -16.57 6.11
CA LEU A 72 15.28 -17.97 5.96
C LEU A 72 16.18 -18.72 4.98
N ALA A 73 16.59 -18.08 3.88
CA ALA A 73 17.58 -18.65 2.97
C ALA A 73 18.93 -18.91 3.65
N LEU A 74 19.38 -17.97 4.50
CA LEU A 74 20.65 -18.11 5.25
C LEU A 74 20.63 -19.23 6.29
N ILE A 75 19.48 -19.52 6.89
CA ILE A 75 19.33 -20.63 7.86
C ILE A 75 18.96 -21.96 7.19
N GLY A 76 18.96 -22.01 5.86
CA GLY A 76 18.85 -23.25 5.07
C GLY A 76 17.43 -23.64 4.65
N TYR A 77 16.46 -22.74 4.76
CA TYR A 77 15.13 -23.01 4.22
C TYR A 77 15.14 -23.01 2.68
N SER A 78 14.49 -23.99 2.10
CA SER A 78 14.29 -24.11 0.66
C SER A 78 13.32 -23.05 0.11
N GLY A 79 13.36 -22.81 -1.19
CA GLY A 79 12.39 -21.94 -1.87
C GLY A 79 10.95 -22.44 -1.71
N PHE A 80 10.74 -23.77 -1.71
CA PHE A 80 9.43 -24.37 -1.45
C PHE A 80 8.93 -24.02 -0.04
N ALA A 81 9.78 -24.15 1.00
CA ALA A 81 9.42 -23.81 2.37
C ALA A 81 9.11 -22.31 2.52
N LEU A 82 9.85 -21.44 1.83
CA LEU A 82 9.52 -20.00 1.76
C LEU A 82 8.16 -19.76 1.10
N GLY A 83 7.91 -20.43 -0.02
CA GLY A 83 6.63 -20.35 -0.73
C GLY A 83 5.45 -20.78 0.12
N ALA A 84 5.61 -21.92 0.82
CA ALA A 84 4.63 -22.40 1.79
C ALA A 84 4.38 -21.40 2.92
N LEU A 85 5.44 -20.81 3.48
CA LEU A 85 5.32 -19.75 4.50
C LEU A 85 4.53 -18.56 3.97
N PHE A 86 4.85 -18.07 2.77
CA PHE A 86 4.12 -16.95 2.16
C PHE A 86 2.65 -17.28 1.91
N ALA A 87 2.35 -18.50 1.49
CA ALA A 87 0.98 -18.98 1.30
C ALA A 87 0.21 -18.99 2.63
N VAL A 88 0.79 -19.58 3.67
CA VAL A 88 0.19 -19.63 5.02
C VAL A 88 -0.05 -18.23 5.56
N VAL A 89 0.95 -17.35 5.48
CA VAL A 89 0.82 -15.95 5.92
C VAL A 89 -0.24 -15.19 5.12
N ALA A 90 -0.34 -15.45 3.80
CA ALA A 90 -1.35 -14.81 2.96
C ALA A 90 -2.77 -15.24 3.32
N LEU A 91 -2.99 -16.55 3.50
CA LEU A 91 -4.29 -17.11 3.90
C LEU A 91 -4.67 -16.65 5.31
N SER A 92 -3.75 -16.73 6.26
CA SER A 92 -3.98 -16.26 7.64
C SER A 92 -4.30 -14.76 7.68
N SER A 93 -3.58 -13.95 6.91
CA SER A 93 -3.85 -12.52 6.82
C SER A 93 -5.22 -12.21 6.24
N ALA A 94 -5.66 -12.97 5.24
CA ALA A 94 -7.00 -12.84 4.67
C ALA A 94 -8.08 -13.25 5.68
N ALA A 95 -7.88 -14.37 6.35
CA ALA A 95 -8.78 -14.86 7.40
C ALA A 95 -8.87 -13.88 8.58
N LEU A 96 -7.72 -13.39 9.08
CA LEU A 96 -7.67 -12.40 10.15
C LEU A 96 -8.35 -11.09 9.74
N THR A 97 -8.15 -10.63 8.49
CA THR A 97 -8.81 -9.41 8.00
C THR A 97 -10.33 -9.55 8.00
N ALA A 98 -10.85 -10.69 7.53
CA ALA A 98 -12.27 -10.98 7.54
C ALA A 98 -12.81 -11.10 8.98
N LEU A 99 -12.10 -11.81 9.85
CA LEU A 99 -12.46 -11.99 11.26
C LEU A 99 -12.47 -10.66 12.01
N ILE A 100 -11.42 -9.84 11.86
CA ILE A 100 -11.32 -8.51 12.46
C ILE A 100 -12.44 -7.61 11.95
N GLY A 101 -12.78 -7.67 10.66
CA GLY A 101 -13.89 -6.89 10.10
C GLY A 101 -15.21 -7.17 10.82
N VAL A 102 -15.51 -8.44 11.12
CA VAL A 102 -16.74 -8.83 11.84
C VAL A 102 -16.64 -8.58 13.36
N LEU A 103 -15.52 -8.95 13.99
CA LEU A 103 -15.34 -8.82 15.43
C LEU A 103 -15.15 -7.38 15.89
N SER A 104 -14.54 -6.54 15.07
CA SER A 104 -14.28 -5.13 15.43
C SER A 104 -15.56 -4.32 15.64
N ASP A 105 -16.65 -4.70 14.99
CA ASP A 105 -17.96 -4.07 15.20
C ASP A 105 -18.61 -4.48 16.54
N ARG A 106 -18.22 -5.64 17.13
CA ARG A 106 -18.74 -6.16 18.39
C ARG A 106 -17.85 -5.85 19.59
N MET A 107 -16.55 -6.03 19.45
CA MET A 107 -15.55 -5.93 20.53
C MET A 107 -14.88 -4.56 20.61
N GLY A 108 -15.14 -3.68 19.63
CA GLY A 108 -14.43 -2.42 19.45
C GLY A 108 -13.20 -2.56 18.53
N ARG A 109 -12.89 -1.49 17.81
CA ARG A 109 -11.80 -1.48 16.82
C ARG A 109 -10.43 -1.35 17.45
N LYS A 110 -10.33 -0.66 18.56
CA LYS A 110 -9.09 -0.35 19.27
C LYS A 110 -8.32 -1.60 19.68
N ILE A 111 -9.00 -2.63 20.17
CA ILE A 111 -8.34 -3.86 20.64
C ILE A 111 -7.48 -4.49 19.54
N PHE A 112 -7.98 -4.52 18.31
CA PHE A 112 -7.24 -5.11 17.17
C PHE A 112 -6.04 -4.25 16.75
N ILE A 113 -6.15 -2.91 16.88
CA ILE A 113 -5.07 -1.97 16.56
C ILE A 113 -3.92 -2.10 17.58
N VAL A 114 -4.20 -2.56 18.80
CA VAL A 114 -3.18 -2.83 19.84
C VAL A 114 -2.65 -4.25 19.75
N VAL A 115 -3.53 -5.26 19.69
CA VAL A 115 -3.14 -6.67 19.80
C VAL A 115 -2.38 -7.19 18.58
N ILE A 116 -2.79 -6.78 17.36
CA ILE A 116 -2.13 -7.30 16.14
C ILE A 116 -0.67 -6.83 16.02
N PRO A 117 -0.29 -5.57 16.30
CA PRO A 117 1.11 -5.19 16.39
C PRO A 117 1.90 -5.96 17.44
N TRP A 118 1.30 -6.30 18.59
CA TRP A 118 1.98 -7.11 19.60
C TRP A 118 2.17 -8.56 19.15
N LEU A 119 1.23 -9.15 18.42
CA LEU A 119 1.43 -10.45 17.78
C LEU A 119 2.54 -10.39 16.72
N ALA A 120 2.64 -9.31 15.98
CA ALA A 120 3.74 -9.10 15.03
C ALA A 120 5.09 -8.94 15.76
N ALA A 121 5.12 -8.29 16.93
CA ALA A 121 6.31 -8.21 17.77
C ALA A 121 6.73 -9.59 18.30
N ALA A 122 5.78 -10.40 18.76
CA ALA A 122 6.06 -11.76 19.18
C ALA A 122 6.60 -12.63 18.03
N ALA A 123 6.03 -12.48 16.83
CA ALA A 123 6.54 -13.13 15.63
C ALA A 123 7.99 -12.72 15.34
N ALA A 124 8.32 -11.45 15.41
CA ALA A 124 9.68 -10.96 15.21
C ALA A 124 10.66 -11.51 16.24
N LEU A 125 10.26 -11.59 17.51
CA LEU A 125 11.09 -12.20 18.56
C LEU A 125 11.32 -13.70 18.30
N VAL A 126 10.31 -14.43 17.83
CA VAL A 126 10.47 -15.83 17.43
C VAL A 126 11.53 -15.97 16.32
N PHE A 127 11.49 -15.10 15.29
CA PHE A 127 12.52 -15.10 14.24
C PHE A 127 13.92 -14.75 14.77
N ALA A 128 14.03 -13.90 15.80
CA ALA A 128 15.31 -13.55 16.41
C ALA A 128 15.90 -14.68 17.25
N LEU A 129 15.05 -15.42 17.99
CA LEU A 129 15.48 -16.33 19.06
C LEU A 129 15.54 -17.80 18.64
N THR A 130 14.70 -18.24 17.69
CA THR A 130 14.62 -19.67 17.33
C THR A 130 14.80 -19.91 15.82
N ARG A 131 15.22 -21.14 15.49
CA ARG A 131 15.22 -21.68 14.13
C ARG A 131 14.19 -22.78 13.94
N TYR A 132 13.37 -23.05 14.96
CA TYR A 132 12.38 -24.12 14.91
C TYR A 132 11.24 -23.77 13.99
N GLY A 133 11.13 -24.48 12.84
CA GLY A 133 10.21 -24.20 11.76
C GLY A 133 8.75 -24.04 12.18
N PRO A 134 8.15 -24.98 12.92
CA PRO A 134 6.76 -24.88 13.35
C PRO A 134 6.43 -23.59 14.12
N LEU A 135 7.32 -23.11 15.00
CA LEU A 135 7.13 -21.83 15.68
C LEU A 135 7.21 -20.65 14.72
N ILE A 136 8.19 -20.66 13.80
CA ILE A 136 8.32 -19.61 12.78
C ILE A 136 7.03 -19.52 11.94
N PHE A 137 6.53 -20.65 11.44
CA PHE A 137 5.31 -20.67 10.63
C PHE A 137 4.08 -20.19 11.41
N THR A 138 3.89 -20.69 12.62
CA THR A 138 2.74 -20.33 13.47
C THR A 138 2.74 -18.83 13.79
N PHE A 139 3.86 -18.30 14.26
CA PHE A 139 3.93 -16.88 14.64
C PHE A 139 3.94 -15.96 13.43
N ALA A 140 4.54 -16.35 12.32
CA ALA A 140 4.44 -15.61 11.06
C ALA A 140 2.97 -15.52 10.58
N ALA A 141 2.21 -16.61 10.70
CA ALA A 141 0.80 -16.64 10.35
C ALA A 141 -0.04 -15.74 11.26
N LEU A 142 0.10 -15.87 12.60
CA LEU A 142 -0.63 -15.07 13.59
C LEU A 142 -0.29 -13.58 13.51
N GLY A 143 0.99 -13.22 13.39
CA GLY A 143 1.45 -11.84 13.24
C GLY A 143 1.23 -11.29 11.83
N SER A 144 0.78 -12.11 10.89
CA SER A 144 0.71 -11.77 9.46
C SER A 144 2.04 -11.20 8.94
N PHE A 145 3.14 -11.86 9.33
CA PHE A 145 4.50 -11.38 9.25
C PHE A 145 5.28 -12.06 8.11
N GLY A 146 6.02 -11.29 7.32
CA GLY A 146 6.95 -11.89 6.36
C GLY A 146 6.41 -12.08 4.93
N ARG A 147 5.44 -11.31 4.48
CA ARG A 147 4.82 -11.41 3.15
C ARG A 147 5.70 -11.06 1.94
N GLY A 148 6.99 -10.82 2.13
CA GLY A 148 7.90 -10.36 1.06
C GLY A 148 7.69 -8.89 0.66
N ALA A 149 8.77 -8.25 0.19
CA ALA A 149 8.80 -6.80 -0.05
C ALA A 149 7.92 -6.34 -1.24
N GLY A 150 7.70 -7.21 -2.22
CA GLY A 150 6.92 -6.85 -3.43
C GLY A 150 5.41 -6.77 -3.22
N ALA A 151 4.89 -7.42 -2.16
CA ALA A 151 3.44 -7.60 -2.00
C ALA A 151 2.76 -6.59 -1.06
N GLY A 152 3.52 -5.79 -0.31
CA GLY A 152 2.89 -5.07 0.80
C GLY A 152 3.54 -3.78 1.30
N ALA A 153 4.42 -3.16 0.54
CA ALA A 153 4.96 -1.85 0.92
C ALA A 153 3.83 -0.84 1.16
N GLY A 154 3.72 -0.33 2.38
CA GLY A 154 2.71 0.65 2.78
C GLY A 154 1.43 0.07 3.40
N THR A 155 1.30 -1.26 3.56
CA THR A 155 0.19 -1.86 4.33
C THR A 155 0.59 -2.05 5.79
N VAL A 156 -0.38 -1.96 6.70
CA VAL A 156 -0.14 -2.19 8.15
C VAL A 156 -0.60 -3.56 8.62
N GLY A 157 -1.32 -4.31 7.81
CA GLY A 157 -1.74 -5.66 8.10
C GLY A 157 -3.25 -5.88 8.22
N PRO A 158 -3.68 -7.00 8.87
CA PRO A 158 -5.08 -7.41 8.87
C PRO A 158 -6.03 -6.42 9.56
N TYR A 159 -5.55 -5.57 10.46
CA TYR A 159 -6.35 -4.56 11.16
C TYR A 159 -6.53 -3.26 10.38
N GLN A 160 -5.94 -3.13 9.19
CA GLN A 160 -6.03 -1.91 8.38
C GLN A 160 -7.46 -1.41 8.13
N PRO A 161 -8.46 -2.27 7.84
CA PRO A 161 -9.84 -1.81 7.68
C PRO A 161 -10.42 -1.20 8.97
N ALA A 162 -10.15 -1.81 10.12
CA ALA A 162 -10.60 -1.31 11.42
C ALA A 162 -9.95 0.04 11.77
N GLU A 163 -8.65 0.20 11.51
CA GLU A 163 -7.93 1.46 11.69
C GLU A 163 -8.47 2.57 10.80
N GLN A 164 -8.68 2.27 9.51
CA GLN A 164 -9.22 3.24 8.56
C GLN A 164 -10.65 3.67 8.90
N ALA A 165 -11.47 2.74 9.38
CA ALA A 165 -12.82 3.02 9.83
C ALA A 165 -12.79 3.91 11.10
N LEU A 166 -11.93 3.58 12.09
CA LEU A 166 -11.79 4.39 13.30
C LEU A 166 -11.37 5.83 12.98
N LEU A 167 -10.40 6.00 12.08
CA LEU A 167 -9.92 7.30 11.64
C LEU A 167 -10.99 8.07 10.83
N ALA A 168 -11.74 7.38 9.96
CA ALA A 168 -12.78 8.00 9.15
C ALA A 168 -13.98 8.48 9.98
N ASP A 169 -14.31 7.76 11.07
CA ASP A 169 -15.38 8.14 11.99
C ASP A 169 -14.99 9.35 12.89
N ALA A 170 -13.70 9.62 13.05
CA ALA A 170 -13.19 10.73 13.84
C ALA A 170 -13.19 12.08 13.11
N VAL A 171 -13.58 12.14 11.81
CA VAL A 171 -13.54 13.37 11.00
C VAL A 171 -14.83 13.56 10.19
N TYR A 172 -15.15 14.86 9.93
CA TYR A 172 -16.23 15.20 9.01
C TYR A 172 -15.95 14.72 7.59
N ALA A 173 -16.99 14.43 6.83
CA ALA A 173 -16.88 13.91 5.44
C ALA A 173 -15.99 14.76 4.54
N ARG A 174 -16.04 16.09 4.67
CA ARG A 174 -15.23 17.06 3.91
C ARG A 174 -13.71 16.90 4.13
N HIS A 175 -13.26 16.32 5.25
CA HIS A 175 -11.83 16.15 5.59
C HIS A 175 -11.31 14.74 5.30
N ARG A 176 -12.18 13.77 4.94
CA ARG A 176 -11.80 12.38 4.70
C ARG A 176 -10.71 12.23 3.64
N ASN A 177 -10.79 12.96 2.52
CA ASN A 177 -9.77 12.88 1.47
C ASN A 177 -8.38 13.31 1.98
N SER A 178 -8.33 14.40 2.76
CA SER A 178 -7.08 14.86 3.38
C SER A 178 -6.55 13.86 4.41
N LEU A 179 -7.44 13.23 5.20
CA LEU A 179 -7.08 12.18 6.14
C LEU A 179 -6.46 10.97 5.43
N PHE A 180 -7.10 10.45 4.37
CA PHE A 180 -6.57 9.31 3.62
C PHE A 180 -5.25 9.62 2.93
N GLY A 181 -5.04 10.87 2.48
CA GLY A 181 -3.75 11.35 2.00
C GLY A 181 -2.65 11.27 3.07
N ARG A 182 -2.95 11.68 4.32
CA ARG A 182 -2.03 11.58 5.46
C ARG A 182 -1.73 10.13 5.86
N ILE A 183 -2.75 9.27 5.83
CA ILE A 183 -2.60 7.84 6.05
C ILE A 183 -1.64 7.24 5.01
N ALA A 184 -1.81 7.57 3.74
CA ALA A 184 -0.93 7.10 2.67
C ALA A 184 0.50 7.64 2.82
N PHE A 185 0.66 8.91 3.19
CA PHE A 185 1.97 9.51 3.46
C PHE A 185 2.67 8.82 4.65
N ALA A 186 1.98 8.64 5.77
CA ALA A 186 2.53 7.95 6.94
C ALA A 186 2.96 6.51 6.61
N SER A 187 2.16 5.79 5.81
CA SER A 187 2.51 4.45 5.33
C SER A 187 3.76 4.45 4.46
N SER A 188 3.88 5.41 3.55
CA SER A 188 5.04 5.51 2.65
C SER A 188 6.30 5.94 3.42
N LEU A 189 6.17 6.86 4.38
CA LEU A 189 7.27 7.26 5.26
C LEU A 189 7.77 6.08 6.09
N GLY A 190 6.87 5.31 6.69
CA GLY A 190 7.23 4.10 7.41
C GLY A 190 7.92 3.07 6.51
N ALA A 191 7.38 2.84 5.32
CA ALA A 191 8.00 1.91 4.36
C ALA A 191 9.41 2.38 3.93
N LEU A 192 9.62 3.68 3.76
CA LEU A 192 10.93 4.27 3.45
C LEU A 192 11.93 4.03 4.59
N ILE A 193 11.52 4.30 5.83
CA ILE A 193 12.36 4.07 7.02
C ILE A 193 12.70 2.59 7.16
N GLY A 194 11.72 1.70 7.00
CA GLY A 194 11.89 0.28 7.16
C GLY A 194 12.76 -0.37 6.09
N SER A 195 12.62 0.04 4.83
CA SER A 195 13.40 -0.55 3.73
C SER A 195 14.79 0.06 3.58
N GLY A 196 15.01 1.32 3.98
CA GLY A 196 16.30 2.02 3.84
C GLY A 196 17.13 2.00 5.14
N PRO A 197 16.97 3.00 6.03
CA PRO A 197 17.83 3.18 7.21
C PRO A 197 17.92 1.93 8.10
N LEU A 198 16.80 1.25 8.35
CA LEU A 198 16.78 0.10 9.27
C LEU A 198 17.50 -1.14 8.72
N THR A 199 17.59 -1.30 7.40
CA THR A 199 18.32 -2.43 6.79
C THR A 199 19.84 -2.24 6.85
N VAL A 200 20.33 -1.00 6.88
CA VAL A 200 21.76 -0.69 6.97
C VAL A 200 22.23 -0.47 8.42
N LEU A 201 21.29 -0.33 9.36
CA LEU A 201 21.56 -0.05 10.76
C LEU A 201 22.59 -1.03 11.41
N PRO A 202 22.49 -2.37 11.22
CA PRO A 202 23.49 -3.28 11.80
C PRO A 202 24.91 -3.00 11.31
N GLY A 203 25.07 -2.68 10.02
CA GLY A 203 26.37 -2.34 9.43
C GLY A 203 26.94 -1.02 9.99
N VAL A 204 26.07 -0.05 10.24
CA VAL A 204 26.48 1.22 10.87
C VAL A 204 26.92 0.99 12.31
N LEU A 205 26.13 0.25 13.10
CA LEU A 205 26.46 -0.06 14.50
C LEU A 205 27.74 -0.88 14.63
N GLY A 206 28.01 -1.78 13.68
CA GLY A 206 29.27 -2.54 13.64
C GLY A 206 30.50 -1.67 13.48
N ARG A 207 30.41 -0.50 12.81
CA ARG A 207 31.50 0.47 12.73
C ARG A 207 31.82 1.13 14.07
N PHE A 208 30.87 1.12 15.00
CA PHE A 208 31.03 1.61 16.37
C PHE A 208 31.44 0.47 17.36
N GLY A 209 31.89 -0.70 16.85
CA GLY A 209 32.41 -1.78 17.68
C GLY A 209 31.35 -2.73 18.25
N LEU A 210 30.06 -2.61 17.86
CA LEU A 210 29.02 -3.54 18.31
C LEU A 210 29.14 -4.88 17.56
N PRO A 211 29.06 -6.05 18.25
CA PRO A 211 29.25 -7.38 17.63
C PRO A 211 28.00 -7.83 16.82
N VAL A 212 27.48 -6.96 15.99
CA VAL A 212 26.26 -7.21 15.21
C VAL A 212 26.49 -7.44 13.71
N THR A 213 27.77 -7.61 13.29
CA THR A 213 28.13 -7.63 11.86
C THR A 213 28.42 -9.02 11.30
N HIS A 214 28.64 -10.03 12.15
CA HIS A 214 29.05 -11.36 11.70
C HIS A 214 27.89 -12.37 11.64
N GLY A 215 27.88 -13.18 10.58
CA GLY A 215 26.97 -14.29 10.42
C GLY A 215 25.48 -13.87 10.42
N LEU A 216 24.68 -14.43 11.33
CA LEU A 216 23.26 -14.14 11.49
C LEU A 216 22.97 -13.00 12.48
N ALA A 217 23.96 -12.46 13.16
CA ALA A 217 23.76 -11.41 14.16
C ALA A 217 23.08 -10.15 13.61
N PRO A 218 23.44 -9.63 12.40
CA PRO A 218 22.75 -8.48 11.82
C PRO A 218 21.24 -8.70 11.66
N TYR A 219 20.85 -9.89 11.21
CA TYR A 219 19.44 -10.22 10.99
C TYR A 219 18.69 -10.38 12.31
N ARG A 220 19.25 -11.06 13.29
CA ARG A 220 18.67 -11.21 14.63
C ARG A 220 18.48 -9.88 15.31
N PHE A 221 19.48 -9.01 15.26
CA PHE A 221 19.37 -7.64 15.75
C PHE A 221 18.24 -6.86 15.05
N SER A 222 18.16 -6.94 13.72
CA SER A 222 17.11 -6.29 12.96
C SER A 222 15.70 -6.82 13.33
N PHE A 223 15.57 -8.12 13.65
CA PHE A 223 14.29 -8.66 14.16
C PHE A 223 13.94 -8.13 15.55
N VAL A 224 14.93 -7.91 16.42
CA VAL A 224 14.70 -7.27 17.74
C VAL A 224 14.25 -5.83 17.56
N VAL A 225 14.89 -5.05 16.68
CA VAL A 225 14.47 -3.69 16.33
C VAL A 225 13.02 -3.69 15.80
N LEU A 226 12.71 -4.63 14.94
CA LEU A 226 11.39 -4.82 14.35
C LEU A 226 10.34 -5.16 15.42
N ALA A 227 10.67 -6.02 16.39
CA ALA A 227 9.82 -6.30 17.55
C ALA A 227 9.57 -5.04 18.38
N GLY A 228 10.61 -4.25 18.67
CA GLY A 228 10.49 -2.99 19.39
C GLY A 228 9.58 -1.99 18.68
N MET A 229 9.72 -1.84 17.36
CA MET A 229 8.85 -0.96 16.59
C MET A 229 7.39 -1.43 16.56
N SER A 230 7.17 -2.74 16.48
CA SER A 230 5.81 -3.31 16.55
C SER A 230 5.19 -3.13 17.92
N LEU A 231 5.94 -3.34 19.00
CA LEU A 231 5.49 -3.05 20.37
C LEU A 231 5.15 -1.57 20.53
N LEU A 232 6.03 -0.68 20.05
CA LEU A 232 5.80 0.76 20.08
C LEU A 232 4.53 1.15 19.32
N ALA A 233 4.27 0.54 18.16
CA ALA A 233 3.03 0.78 17.42
C ALA A 233 1.78 0.44 18.24
N GLY A 234 1.78 -0.70 18.94
CA GLY A 234 0.69 -1.07 19.84
C GLY A 234 0.57 -0.14 21.05
N ILE A 235 1.69 0.26 21.67
CA ILE A 235 1.71 1.19 22.81
C ILE A 235 1.16 2.57 22.40
N LEU A 236 1.54 3.07 21.23
CA LEU A 236 1.02 4.32 20.68
C LEU A 236 -0.50 4.29 20.43
N ALA A 237 -1.07 3.12 20.22
CA ALA A 237 -2.51 2.94 20.04
C ALA A 237 -3.29 2.88 21.38
N ILE A 238 -2.63 2.65 22.53
CA ILE A 238 -3.31 2.54 23.84
C ILE A 238 -4.05 3.81 24.24
N PRO A 239 -3.48 5.03 24.13
CA PRO A 239 -4.16 6.25 24.57
C PRO A 239 -5.32 6.67 23.66
N VAL A 240 -5.43 6.10 22.46
CA VAL A 240 -6.47 6.43 21.49
C VAL A 240 -7.84 6.06 22.02
N ARG A 241 -8.78 7.01 21.94
CA ARG A 241 -10.17 6.77 22.34
C ARG A 241 -11.01 6.42 21.12
N GLU A 242 -11.92 5.46 21.26
CA GLU A 242 -12.94 5.23 20.25
C GLU A 242 -13.92 6.40 20.26
N ALA A 243 -13.72 7.32 19.30
CA ALA A 243 -14.62 8.44 19.15
C ALA A 243 -16.00 7.96 18.66
N ARG A 244 -17.06 8.57 19.18
CA ARG A 244 -18.38 8.45 18.57
C ARG A 244 -18.31 9.05 17.15
N PRO A 245 -18.99 8.47 16.14
CA PRO A 245 -18.96 8.98 14.79
C PRO A 245 -19.36 10.46 14.77
N VAL A 246 -18.49 11.32 14.24
CA VAL A 246 -18.79 12.74 14.03
C VAL A 246 -19.78 12.83 12.88
N ARG A 247 -21.04 13.19 13.20
CA ARG A 247 -22.09 13.43 12.21
C ARG A 247 -22.02 14.87 11.74
N ASP A 248 -22.12 15.07 10.41
CA ASP A 248 -22.29 16.41 9.86
C ASP A 248 -23.58 17.02 10.40
N PRO A 249 -23.58 18.33 10.79
CA PRO A 249 -24.75 19.00 11.33
C PRO A 249 -25.87 19.25 10.27
N VAL A 250 -25.61 18.91 9.02
CA VAL A 250 -26.66 18.97 7.99
C VAL A 250 -27.65 17.84 8.29
N PRO A 251 -28.95 18.14 8.50
CA PRO A 251 -29.95 17.10 8.67
C PRO A 251 -29.92 16.25 7.39
N ALA A 252 -29.40 15.05 7.49
CA ALA A 252 -29.67 14.04 6.48
C ALA A 252 -31.20 13.94 6.44
N ALA A 253 -31.80 14.29 5.33
CA ALA A 253 -33.20 13.99 5.10
C ALA A 253 -33.45 12.57 5.62
N PRO A 254 -34.48 12.31 6.41
CA PRO A 254 -34.67 11.02 7.02
C PRO A 254 -34.74 10.01 5.87
N VAL A 255 -33.66 9.26 5.68
CA VAL A 255 -33.68 8.07 4.84
C VAL A 255 -34.49 7.07 5.64
N SER A 256 -35.80 7.24 5.51
CA SER A 256 -36.79 6.41 6.12
C SER A 256 -36.49 4.97 5.74
N GLY A 257 -36.16 4.13 6.73
CA GLY A 257 -36.24 2.69 6.60
C GLY A 257 -35.00 2.01 6.05
N GLN A 258 -33.79 2.51 6.27
CA GLN A 258 -32.60 1.67 6.07
C GLN A 258 -32.45 0.72 7.25
N ARG A 259 -33.43 -0.20 7.43
CA ARG A 259 -33.15 -1.52 8.00
C ARG A 259 -31.90 -2.02 7.27
N TRP A 260 -30.92 -2.58 8.00
CA TRP A 260 -29.86 -3.40 7.46
C TRP A 260 -30.46 -4.41 6.48
N ARG A 261 -30.68 -3.99 5.24
CA ARG A 261 -30.93 -4.92 4.16
C ARG A 261 -29.65 -5.73 4.05
N ARG A 262 -29.74 -7.01 4.40
CA ARG A 262 -28.72 -7.99 4.02
C ARG A 262 -28.30 -7.62 2.60
N PRO A 263 -27.00 -7.43 2.32
CA PRO A 263 -26.57 -7.07 0.98
C PRO A 263 -27.17 -8.12 0.05
N HIS A 264 -28.22 -7.75 -0.65
CA HIS A 264 -28.74 -8.59 -1.71
C HIS A 264 -27.67 -8.54 -2.79
N LEU A 265 -26.83 -9.57 -2.85
CA LEU A 265 -25.83 -9.83 -3.88
C LEU A 265 -26.45 -10.04 -5.27
N ARG A 266 -27.61 -9.41 -5.52
CA ARG A 266 -28.23 -9.40 -6.84
C ARG A 266 -27.57 -8.30 -7.67
N LEU A 267 -26.40 -8.65 -8.24
CA LEU A 267 -25.77 -7.83 -9.26
C LEU A 267 -26.69 -7.79 -10.48
N SER A 268 -26.81 -6.60 -11.07
CA SER A 268 -27.60 -6.40 -12.28
C SER A 268 -27.05 -7.25 -13.44
N ALA A 269 -27.91 -7.57 -14.40
CA ALA A 269 -27.52 -8.31 -15.59
C ALA A 269 -26.40 -7.62 -16.38
N LYS A 270 -26.28 -6.29 -16.26
CA LYS A 270 -25.20 -5.49 -16.89
C LYS A 270 -23.88 -5.60 -16.15
N THR A 271 -23.87 -5.71 -14.83
CA THR A 271 -22.66 -5.73 -13.99
C THR A 271 -22.05 -7.14 -13.90
N ARG A 272 -22.84 -8.20 -13.98
CA ARG A 272 -22.33 -9.59 -13.94
C ARG A 272 -21.23 -9.88 -14.96
N PRO A 273 -21.38 -9.59 -16.27
CA PRO A 273 -20.31 -9.87 -17.23
C PRO A 273 -19.05 -9.04 -16.97
N ILE A 274 -19.18 -7.82 -16.45
CA ILE A 274 -18.04 -6.99 -16.05
C ILE A 274 -17.31 -7.65 -14.89
N LEU A 275 -18.02 -8.16 -13.88
CA LEU A 275 -17.42 -8.85 -12.75
C LEU A 275 -16.69 -10.13 -13.17
N TYR A 276 -17.25 -10.95 -14.07
CA TYR A 276 -16.56 -12.15 -14.57
C TYR A 276 -15.29 -11.81 -15.35
N ARG A 277 -15.31 -10.76 -16.18
CA ARG A 277 -14.09 -10.27 -16.87
C ARG A 277 -13.05 -9.77 -15.88
N LEU A 278 -13.47 -9.05 -14.82
CA LEU A 278 -12.58 -8.64 -13.74
C LEU A 278 -12.02 -9.84 -12.98
N TRP A 279 -12.82 -10.87 -12.69
CA TRP A 279 -12.36 -12.08 -12.03
C TRP A 279 -11.30 -12.80 -12.86
N ALA A 280 -11.54 -13.02 -14.14
CA ALA A 280 -10.57 -13.65 -15.03
C ALA A 280 -9.24 -12.89 -15.06
N THR A 281 -9.27 -11.57 -15.32
CA THR A 281 -8.05 -10.75 -15.34
C THR A 281 -7.37 -10.65 -13.98
N ASN A 282 -8.14 -10.58 -12.89
CA ASN A 282 -7.60 -10.49 -11.54
C ASN A 282 -6.99 -11.82 -11.06
N THR A 283 -7.54 -12.96 -11.44
CA THR A 283 -6.96 -14.29 -11.16
C THR A 283 -5.59 -14.42 -11.80
N VAL A 284 -5.50 -14.13 -13.11
CA VAL A 284 -4.22 -14.19 -13.82
C VAL A 284 -3.20 -13.19 -13.23
N ASN A 285 -3.65 -11.98 -12.87
CA ASN A 285 -2.79 -11.01 -12.20
C ASN A 285 -2.32 -11.51 -10.82
N GLY A 286 -3.21 -12.13 -10.05
CA GLY A 286 -2.88 -12.69 -8.73
C GLY A 286 -1.83 -13.80 -8.83
N LEU A 287 -1.97 -14.71 -9.79
CA LEU A 287 -0.97 -15.72 -10.09
C LEU A 287 0.37 -15.07 -10.43
N ALA A 288 0.40 -14.15 -11.39
CA ALA A 288 1.63 -13.47 -11.81
C ALA A 288 2.33 -12.77 -10.63
N VAL A 289 1.57 -12.06 -9.79
CA VAL A 289 2.10 -11.36 -8.61
C VAL A 289 2.65 -12.34 -7.59
N GLY A 290 2.01 -13.48 -7.36
CA GLY A 290 2.47 -14.48 -6.41
C GLY A 290 3.73 -15.24 -6.87
N PHE A 291 3.90 -15.46 -8.17
CA PHE A 291 5.15 -16.02 -8.71
C PHE A 291 6.33 -15.06 -8.55
N PHE A 292 6.10 -13.77 -8.64
CA PHE A 292 7.15 -12.77 -8.67
C PHE A 292 7.35 -12.07 -7.30
N GLY A 293 6.28 -11.50 -6.74
CA GLY A 293 6.35 -10.48 -5.69
C GLY A 293 7.06 -10.93 -4.41
N PRO A 294 6.66 -12.04 -3.79
CA PRO A 294 7.22 -12.49 -2.52
C PRO A 294 8.70 -12.88 -2.59
N PHE A 295 9.15 -13.35 -3.77
CA PHE A 295 10.48 -13.91 -3.96
C PHE A 295 11.54 -12.93 -4.44
N ILE A 296 11.22 -11.69 -4.73
CA ILE A 296 12.16 -10.76 -5.34
C ILE A 296 13.43 -10.54 -4.49
N THR A 297 13.29 -10.43 -3.16
CA THR A 297 14.42 -10.28 -2.24
C THR A 297 15.23 -11.58 -2.13
N TYR A 298 14.56 -12.73 -2.10
CA TYR A 298 15.19 -14.04 -2.14
C TYR A 298 16.00 -14.23 -3.44
N TRP A 299 15.43 -13.85 -4.58
CA TRP A 299 16.07 -13.94 -5.88
C TRP A 299 17.31 -13.05 -5.97
N PHE A 300 17.24 -11.78 -5.53
CA PHE A 300 18.39 -10.90 -5.47
C PHE A 300 19.51 -11.48 -4.60
N PHE A 301 19.14 -12.08 -3.49
CA PHE A 301 20.11 -12.76 -2.62
C PHE A 301 20.74 -13.98 -3.30
N ARG A 302 19.94 -14.86 -3.87
CA ARG A 302 20.43 -16.11 -4.52
C ARG A 302 21.24 -15.84 -5.79
N ARG A 303 20.84 -14.84 -6.57
CA ARG A 303 21.47 -14.55 -7.88
C ARG A 303 22.72 -13.70 -7.77
N TYR A 304 22.75 -12.73 -6.86
CA TYR A 304 23.82 -11.73 -6.78
C TYR A 304 24.52 -11.71 -5.41
N GLY A 305 24.13 -12.53 -4.45
CA GLY A 305 24.66 -12.46 -3.08
C GLY A 305 24.23 -11.19 -2.32
N ALA A 306 23.20 -10.47 -2.82
CA ALA A 306 22.81 -9.18 -2.28
C ALA A 306 22.07 -9.35 -0.95
N GLY A 307 22.73 -9.03 0.16
CA GLY A 307 22.13 -9.04 1.50
C GLY A 307 21.14 -7.90 1.76
N ALA A 308 20.53 -7.90 2.93
CA ALA A 308 19.51 -6.91 3.30
C ALA A 308 20.01 -5.46 3.25
N SER A 309 21.28 -5.21 3.59
CA SER A 309 21.92 -3.89 3.54
C SER A 309 22.08 -3.32 2.14
N VAL A 310 22.06 -4.17 1.10
CA VAL A 310 22.12 -3.76 -0.32
C VAL A 310 20.74 -3.70 -0.93
N VAL A 311 19.90 -4.70 -0.65
CA VAL A 311 18.54 -4.79 -1.18
C VAL A 311 17.62 -3.71 -0.57
N GLY A 312 17.79 -3.41 0.71
CA GLY A 312 16.97 -2.44 1.43
C GLY A 312 16.98 -1.03 0.82
N PRO A 313 18.13 -0.41 0.59
CA PRO A 313 18.24 0.89 -0.08
C PRO A 313 17.58 0.92 -1.47
N LEU A 314 17.66 -0.15 -2.26
CA LEU A 314 16.93 -0.27 -3.52
C LEU A 314 15.41 -0.14 -3.29
N PHE A 315 14.85 -0.81 -2.29
CA PHE A 315 13.43 -0.70 -1.95
C PHE A 315 13.05 0.69 -1.40
N ALA A 316 13.97 1.36 -0.70
CA ALA A 316 13.78 2.74 -0.27
C ALA A 316 13.66 3.69 -1.48
N VAL A 317 14.56 3.57 -2.45
CA VAL A 317 14.50 4.34 -3.71
C VAL A 317 13.21 4.04 -4.47
N ILE A 318 12.80 2.77 -4.56
CA ILE A 318 11.53 2.36 -5.18
C ILE A 318 10.34 3.01 -4.47
N THR A 319 10.34 3.03 -3.14
CA THR A 319 9.25 3.63 -2.35
C THR A 319 9.17 5.13 -2.61
N LEU A 320 10.30 5.83 -2.61
CA LEU A 320 10.37 7.26 -2.90
C LEU A 320 9.89 7.58 -4.33
N ALA A 321 10.40 6.83 -5.31
CA ALA A 321 10.00 6.97 -6.70
C ALA A 321 8.51 6.65 -6.94
N ALA A 322 7.95 5.67 -6.21
CA ALA A 322 6.54 5.33 -6.26
C ALA A 322 5.64 6.47 -5.75
N MET A 323 6.07 7.25 -4.76
CA MET A 323 5.33 8.43 -4.31
C MET A 323 5.18 9.45 -5.44
N VAL A 324 6.25 9.70 -6.20
CA VAL A 324 6.23 10.59 -7.36
C VAL A 324 5.39 10.00 -8.50
N SER A 325 5.54 8.71 -8.77
CA SER A 325 4.80 7.99 -9.83
C SER A 325 3.28 8.07 -9.66
N ASN A 326 2.77 7.98 -8.43
CA ASN A 326 1.35 8.13 -8.15
C ASN A 326 0.79 9.50 -8.56
N LEU A 327 1.58 10.57 -8.45
CA LEU A 327 1.19 11.92 -8.85
C LEU A 327 1.12 12.06 -10.39
N LEU A 328 1.91 11.30 -11.10
CA LEU A 328 1.96 11.31 -12.57
C LEU A 328 0.85 10.46 -13.21
N ALA A 329 0.22 9.55 -12.46
CA ALA A 329 -0.77 8.62 -12.98
C ALA A 329 -1.95 9.34 -13.69
N ALA A 330 -2.45 10.44 -13.11
CA ALA A 330 -3.56 11.19 -13.70
C ALA A 330 -3.17 11.85 -15.04
N ARG A 331 -1.93 12.40 -15.14
CA ARG A 331 -1.41 12.98 -16.37
C ARG A 331 -1.23 11.92 -17.45
N PHE A 332 -0.71 10.77 -17.08
CA PHE A 332 -0.53 9.63 -17.97
C PHE A 332 -1.86 9.12 -18.55
N ALA A 333 -2.90 9.02 -17.72
CA ALA A 333 -4.24 8.68 -18.17
C ALA A 333 -4.89 9.77 -19.05
N ALA A 334 -4.63 11.04 -18.76
CA ALA A 334 -5.15 12.15 -19.58
C ALA A 334 -4.57 12.14 -20.99
N TRP A 335 -3.31 11.70 -21.14
CA TRP A 335 -2.61 11.65 -22.44
C TRP A 335 -3.02 10.42 -23.28
N LEU A 336 -3.06 9.22 -22.70
CA LEU A 336 -3.28 7.94 -23.41
C LEU A 336 -4.74 7.47 -23.40
N GLY A 337 -5.58 8.01 -22.51
CA GLY A 337 -6.86 7.41 -22.12
C GLY A 337 -6.67 6.31 -21.07
N VAL A 338 -7.69 6.10 -20.22
CA VAL A 338 -7.57 5.24 -19.01
C VAL A 338 -7.25 3.78 -19.37
N VAL A 339 -7.99 3.19 -20.32
CA VAL A 339 -7.80 1.76 -20.69
C VAL A 339 -6.43 1.53 -21.31
N ARG A 340 -5.98 2.42 -22.23
CA ARG A 340 -4.66 2.31 -22.85
C ARG A 340 -3.55 2.53 -21.82
N ALA A 341 -3.69 3.49 -20.92
CA ALA A 341 -2.72 3.76 -19.86
C ALA A 341 -2.53 2.55 -18.94
N ILE A 342 -3.62 1.88 -18.53
CA ILE A 342 -3.56 0.65 -17.76
C ILE A 342 -2.88 -0.47 -18.56
N THR A 343 -3.22 -0.62 -19.84
CA THR A 343 -2.65 -1.67 -20.70
C THR A 343 -1.15 -1.46 -20.92
N VAL A 344 -0.71 -0.24 -21.24
CA VAL A 344 0.72 0.11 -21.40
C VAL A 344 1.49 -0.11 -20.10
N SER A 345 0.92 0.33 -18.97
CA SER A 345 1.51 0.09 -17.64
C SER A 345 1.72 -1.41 -17.37
N ARG A 346 0.75 -2.26 -17.71
CA ARG A 346 0.85 -3.72 -17.55
C ARG A 346 1.82 -4.37 -18.53
N ALA A 347 1.82 -3.91 -19.79
CA ALA A 347 2.77 -4.39 -20.78
C ALA A 347 4.21 -4.09 -20.36
N LEU A 348 4.46 -2.88 -19.89
CA LEU A 348 5.78 -2.47 -19.40
C LEU A 348 6.23 -3.32 -18.20
N GLN A 349 5.30 -3.66 -17.28
CA GLN A 349 5.60 -4.57 -16.18
C GLN A 349 6.01 -5.97 -16.65
N ALA A 350 5.37 -6.50 -17.69
CA ALA A 350 5.72 -7.81 -18.25
C ALA A 350 7.07 -7.79 -18.96
N VAL A 351 7.27 -6.81 -19.85
CA VAL A 351 8.49 -6.68 -20.66
C VAL A 351 9.72 -6.44 -19.80
N LEU A 352 9.63 -5.64 -18.75
CA LEU A 352 10.78 -5.31 -17.88
C LEU A 352 11.26 -6.46 -17.01
N ILE A 353 10.48 -7.54 -16.84
CA ILE A 353 10.93 -8.73 -16.12
C ILE A 353 12.03 -9.45 -16.90
N VAL A 354 11.93 -9.52 -18.22
CA VAL A 354 12.90 -10.23 -19.06
C VAL A 354 14.32 -9.67 -18.92
N PRO A 355 14.56 -8.35 -19.21
CA PRO A 355 15.91 -7.80 -19.04
C PRO A 355 16.35 -7.76 -17.58
N MET A 356 15.43 -7.71 -16.60
CA MET A 356 15.77 -7.84 -15.19
C MET A 356 16.40 -9.21 -14.88
N VAL A 357 15.79 -10.28 -15.36
CA VAL A 357 16.28 -11.67 -15.14
C VAL A 357 17.60 -11.93 -15.84
N LEU A 358 17.79 -11.34 -17.04
CA LEU A 358 19.02 -11.47 -17.84
C LEU A 358 20.14 -10.54 -17.39
N ALA A 359 19.88 -9.59 -16.50
CA ALA A 359 20.87 -8.60 -16.07
C ALA A 359 22.10 -9.27 -15.43
N PRO A 360 23.33 -8.86 -15.82
CA PRO A 360 24.56 -9.42 -15.27
C PRO A 360 24.89 -8.91 -13.86
N THR A 361 24.37 -7.76 -13.48
CA THR A 361 24.68 -7.11 -12.18
C THR A 361 23.44 -6.78 -11.39
N PHE A 362 23.57 -6.74 -10.07
CA PHE A 362 22.50 -6.35 -9.14
C PHE A 362 21.91 -4.97 -9.46
N TRP A 363 22.77 -3.99 -9.75
CA TRP A 363 22.31 -2.60 -10.00
C TRP A 363 21.48 -2.47 -11.28
N LEU A 364 21.87 -3.21 -12.32
CA LEU A 364 21.12 -3.22 -13.57
C LEU A 364 19.75 -3.93 -13.40
N ALA A 365 19.74 -5.08 -12.72
CA ALA A 365 18.51 -5.77 -12.37
C ALA A 365 17.61 -4.90 -11.48
N GLY A 366 18.20 -4.19 -10.50
CA GLY A 366 17.52 -3.25 -9.63
C GLY A 366 16.90 -2.07 -10.39
N ALA A 367 17.60 -1.54 -11.40
CA ALA A 367 17.08 -0.47 -12.26
C ALA A 367 15.86 -0.93 -13.06
N PHE A 368 15.90 -2.11 -13.68
CA PHE A 368 14.72 -2.68 -14.36
C PHE A 368 13.57 -2.96 -13.39
N TYR A 369 13.88 -3.43 -12.19
CA TYR A 369 12.87 -3.63 -11.14
C TYR A 369 12.24 -2.31 -10.69
N LEU A 370 13.04 -1.25 -10.52
CA LEU A 370 12.56 0.10 -10.22
C LEU A 370 11.58 0.60 -11.29
N LEU A 371 11.96 0.54 -12.56
CA LEU A 371 11.11 0.95 -13.68
C LEU A 371 9.79 0.14 -13.73
N ARG A 372 9.89 -1.17 -13.49
CA ARG A 372 8.71 -2.04 -13.39
C ARG A 372 7.78 -1.61 -12.26
N MET A 373 8.33 -1.29 -11.08
CA MET A 373 7.55 -0.86 -9.92
C MET A 373 6.90 0.51 -10.15
N LEU A 374 7.56 1.43 -10.84
CA LEU A 374 6.97 2.71 -11.25
C LEU A 374 5.76 2.49 -12.16
N ALA A 375 5.89 1.63 -13.18
CA ALA A 375 4.78 1.27 -14.06
C ALA A 375 3.62 0.67 -13.27
N GLN A 376 3.90 -0.22 -12.32
CA GLN A 376 2.88 -0.85 -11.47
C GLN A 376 2.13 0.16 -10.61
N ARG A 377 2.84 1.11 -9.98
CA ARG A 377 2.26 2.13 -9.12
C ARG A 377 1.37 3.11 -9.89
N MET A 378 1.73 3.47 -11.11
CA MET A 378 0.87 4.28 -11.98
C MET A 378 -0.44 3.55 -12.36
N GLY A 379 -0.38 2.27 -12.65
CA GLY A 379 -1.54 1.49 -13.09
C GLY A 379 -2.58 1.21 -12.01
N LEU A 380 -2.20 1.16 -10.73
CA LEU A 380 -3.10 0.79 -9.63
C LEU A 380 -4.27 1.78 -9.44
N PRO A 381 -4.04 3.11 -9.26
CA PRO A 381 -5.13 4.06 -9.07
C PRO A 381 -6.02 4.19 -10.31
N LEU A 382 -5.41 4.09 -11.50
CA LEU A 382 -6.16 4.14 -12.76
C LEU A 382 -7.15 2.98 -12.88
N ARG A 383 -6.70 1.76 -12.52
CA ARG A 383 -7.58 0.59 -12.52
C ARG A 383 -8.72 0.72 -11.51
N GLN A 384 -8.44 1.23 -10.30
CA GLN A 384 -9.46 1.43 -9.28
C GLN A 384 -10.51 2.44 -9.73
N SER A 385 -10.09 3.58 -10.26
CA SER A 385 -10.98 4.60 -10.82
C SER A 385 -11.82 4.04 -11.98
N TYR A 386 -11.19 3.31 -12.90
CA TYR A 386 -11.87 2.70 -14.03
C TYR A 386 -13.00 1.76 -13.60
N VAL A 387 -12.73 0.84 -12.66
CA VAL A 387 -13.74 -0.10 -12.15
C VAL A 387 -14.91 0.65 -11.53
N MET A 388 -14.63 1.73 -10.76
CA MET A 388 -15.71 2.57 -10.18
C MET A 388 -16.51 3.35 -11.23
N GLY A 389 -15.89 3.71 -12.37
CA GLY A 389 -16.57 4.43 -13.45
C GLY A 389 -17.49 3.56 -14.30
N VAL A 390 -17.16 2.27 -14.50
CA VAL A 390 -17.96 1.36 -15.37
C VAL A 390 -19.06 0.59 -14.64
N VAL A 391 -19.15 0.71 -13.32
CA VAL A 391 -20.13 0.02 -12.47
C VAL A 391 -21.16 1.02 -11.93
N ALA A 392 -22.44 0.60 -11.89
CA ALA A 392 -23.51 1.42 -11.33
C ALA A 392 -23.21 1.85 -9.88
N PRO A 393 -23.53 3.09 -9.47
CA PRO A 393 -23.20 3.63 -8.15
C PRO A 393 -23.61 2.73 -6.98
N GLU A 394 -24.76 2.09 -7.09
CA GLU A 394 -25.37 1.22 -6.06
C GLU A 394 -24.59 -0.09 -5.86
N GLU A 395 -23.87 -0.55 -6.89
CA GLU A 395 -23.16 -1.83 -6.92
C GLU A 395 -21.64 -1.68 -6.73
N ARG A 396 -21.10 -0.46 -6.71
CA ARG A 396 -19.66 -0.16 -6.60
C ARG A 396 -19.00 -0.83 -5.42
N GLY A 397 -19.63 -0.78 -4.25
CA GLY A 397 -19.10 -1.41 -3.04
C GLY A 397 -18.97 -2.93 -3.16
N SER A 398 -20.01 -3.58 -3.67
CA SER A 398 -20.05 -5.04 -3.86
C SER A 398 -19.03 -5.49 -4.92
N VAL A 399 -18.94 -4.78 -6.04
CA VAL A 399 -17.96 -5.10 -7.11
C VAL A 399 -16.53 -4.84 -6.64
N ALA A 400 -16.28 -3.76 -5.90
CA ALA A 400 -14.96 -3.49 -5.33
C ALA A 400 -14.48 -4.62 -4.41
N ALA A 401 -15.36 -5.11 -3.53
CA ALA A 401 -15.05 -6.22 -2.63
C ALA A 401 -14.85 -7.53 -3.38
N LEU A 402 -15.80 -7.91 -4.24
CA LEU A 402 -15.81 -9.20 -4.92
C LEU A 402 -14.74 -9.31 -6.02
N SER A 403 -14.42 -8.21 -6.71
CA SER A 403 -13.49 -8.25 -7.85
C SER A 403 -12.06 -8.65 -7.47
N ASN A 404 -11.63 -8.40 -6.24
CA ASN A 404 -10.27 -8.68 -5.79
C ASN A 404 -10.10 -10.07 -5.12
N LEU A 405 -11.19 -10.75 -4.77
CA LEU A 405 -11.12 -12.06 -4.10
C LEU A 405 -10.33 -13.11 -4.90
N PRO A 406 -10.58 -13.29 -6.24
CA PRO A 406 -9.82 -14.28 -7.00
C PRO A 406 -8.33 -13.96 -7.08
N SER A 407 -7.96 -12.67 -7.17
CA SER A 407 -6.55 -12.26 -7.14
C SER A 407 -5.88 -12.59 -5.82
N GLN A 408 -6.56 -12.40 -4.70
CA GLN A 408 -6.02 -12.74 -3.38
C GLN A 408 -5.83 -14.25 -3.23
N ALA A 409 -6.82 -15.05 -3.61
CA ALA A 409 -6.73 -16.50 -3.58
C ALA A 409 -5.59 -17.00 -4.47
N ALA A 410 -5.50 -16.54 -5.71
CA ALA A 410 -4.43 -16.89 -6.63
C ALA A 410 -3.04 -16.51 -6.12
N SER A 411 -2.89 -15.30 -5.57
CA SER A 411 -1.62 -14.83 -4.99
C SER A 411 -1.25 -15.49 -3.67
N ALA A 412 -2.17 -16.16 -3.00
CA ALA A 412 -1.88 -16.96 -1.82
C ALA A 412 -1.30 -18.33 -2.17
N VAL A 413 -1.75 -18.96 -3.25
CA VAL A 413 -1.33 -20.31 -3.65
C VAL A 413 -0.05 -20.30 -4.52
N SER A 414 0.06 -19.35 -5.45
CA SER A 414 1.16 -19.31 -6.42
C SER A 414 2.58 -19.23 -5.83
N PRO A 415 2.85 -18.65 -4.65
CA PRO A 415 4.19 -18.67 -4.07
C PRO A 415 4.71 -20.07 -3.75
N THR A 416 3.83 -21.02 -3.39
CA THR A 416 4.25 -22.40 -3.13
C THR A 416 4.75 -23.07 -4.42
N ALA A 417 4.04 -22.88 -5.53
CA ALA A 417 4.48 -23.37 -6.84
C ALA A 417 5.76 -22.68 -7.31
N ALA A 418 5.89 -21.36 -7.12
CA ALA A 418 7.11 -20.62 -7.44
C ALA A 418 8.32 -21.15 -6.64
N GLY A 419 8.13 -21.39 -5.35
CA GLY A 419 9.17 -21.95 -4.48
C GLY A 419 9.65 -23.32 -4.92
N TYR A 420 8.73 -24.20 -5.32
CA TYR A 420 9.06 -25.51 -5.89
C TYR A 420 9.93 -25.38 -7.16
N LEU A 421 9.57 -24.48 -8.06
CA LEU A 421 10.32 -24.24 -9.28
C LEU A 421 11.71 -23.67 -9.04
N PHE A 422 11.86 -22.82 -8.04
CA PHE A 422 13.18 -22.29 -7.62
C PHE A 422 14.14 -23.39 -7.17
N ASP A 423 13.63 -24.40 -6.46
CA ASP A 423 14.46 -25.45 -5.90
C ASP A 423 14.79 -26.57 -6.92
N HIS A 424 13.85 -26.88 -7.83
CA HIS A 424 13.93 -28.11 -8.64
C HIS A 424 14.17 -27.86 -10.13
N VAL A 425 13.95 -26.63 -10.62
CA VAL A 425 14.03 -26.36 -12.06
C VAL A 425 15.05 -25.27 -12.38
N ALA A 426 14.72 -24.01 -12.12
CA ALA A 426 15.63 -22.89 -12.38
C ALA A 426 15.25 -21.64 -11.57
N LEU A 427 16.25 -20.86 -11.19
CA LEU A 427 16.08 -19.61 -10.46
C LEU A 427 15.35 -18.52 -11.29
N ALA A 428 15.40 -18.59 -12.60
CA ALA A 428 14.74 -17.64 -13.52
C ALA A 428 13.28 -17.99 -13.79
N LEU A 429 12.95 -19.29 -13.83
CA LEU A 429 11.68 -19.81 -14.34
C LEU A 429 10.42 -19.23 -13.68
N PRO A 430 10.33 -19.06 -12.34
CA PRO A 430 9.16 -18.42 -11.73
C PRO A 430 8.92 -16.99 -12.22
N PHE A 431 10.00 -16.25 -12.50
CA PHE A 431 9.89 -14.88 -13.04
C PHE A 431 9.45 -14.87 -14.50
N GLU A 432 9.92 -15.81 -15.31
CA GLU A 432 9.51 -15.99 -16.70
C GLU A 432 8.03 -16.36 -16.80
N ILE A 433 7.57 -17.31 -15.96
CA ILE A 433 6.14 -17.64 -15.85
C ILE A 433 5.35 -16.40 -15.39
N GLY A 434 5.85 -15.65 -14.39
CA GLY A 434 5.24 -14.42 -13.94
C GLY A 434 5.14 -13.37 -15.05
N ALA A 435 6.16 -13.24 -15.90
CA ALA A 435 6.17 -12.34 -17.06
C ALA A 435 5.13 -12.78 -18.11
N LEU A 436 5.08 -14.08 -18.43
CA LEU A 436 4.10 -14.65 -19.36
C LEU A 436 2.66 -14.41 -18.86
N LEU A 437 2.39 -14.73 -17.60
CA LEU A 437 1.08 -14.49 -16.99
C LEU A 437 0.71 -13.00 -17.01
N GLN A 438 1.68 -12.11 -16.76
CA GLN A 438 1.45 -10.67 -16.84
C GLN A 438 1.18 -10.21 -18.27
N ALA A 439 1.85 -10.78 -19.27
CA ALA A 439 1.58 -10.52 -20.68
C ALA A 439 0.17 -10.99 -21.08
N VAL A 440 -0.20 -12.23 -20.71
CA VAL A 440 -1.56 -12.77 -20.90
C VAL A 440 -2.59 -11.85 -20.24
N ASN A 441 -2.37 -11.44 -19.00
CA ASN A 441 -3.25 -10.52 -18.29
C ASN A 441 -3.38 -9.16 -19.01
N THR A 442 -2.31 -8.67 -19.62
CA THR A 442 -2.31 -7.43 -20.39
C THR A 442 -3.21 -7.53 -21.61
N VAL A 443 -3.06 -8.61 -22.38
CA VAL A 443 -3.89 -8.88 -23.57
C VAL A 443 -5.36 -9.09 -23.17
N MET A 444 -5.63 -9.90 -22.15
CA MET A 444 -6.99 -10.14 -21.64
C MET A 444 -7.65 -8.82 -21.20
N PHE A 445 -6.93 -7.97 -20.45
CA PHE A 445 -7.47 -6.69 -20.01
C PHE A 445 -7.81 -5.79 -21.21
N PHE A 446 -6.91 -5.68 -22.17
CA PHE A 446 -7.16 -4.88 -23.38
C PHE A 446 -8.37 -5.39 -24.16
N VAL A 447 -8.44 -6.69 -24.45
CA VAL A 447 -9.53 -7.31 -25.22
C VAL A 447 -10.88 -7.13 -24.53
N PHE A 448 -10.95 -7.35 -23.21
CA PHE A 448 -12.20 -7.31 -22.44
C PHE A 448 -12.73 -5.89 -22.22
N PHE A 449 -11.84 -4.91 -22.13
CA PHE A 449 -12.20 -3.56 -21.67
C PHE A 449 -12.00 -2.47 -22.72
N ARG A 450 -11.39 -2.73 -23.89
CA ARG A 450 -11.19 -1.73 -24.95
C ARG A 450 -12.49 -1.08 -25.45
N ALA A 451 -13.60 -1.80 -25.42
CA ALA A 451 -14.91 -1.34 -25.86
C ALA A 451 -15.72 -0.65 -24.74
N LEU A 452 -15.34 -0.85 -23.46
CA LEU A 452 -16.00 -0.29 -22.30
C LEU A 452 -15.32 1.03 -21.91
N ARG A 453 -15.91 2.16 -22.33
CA ARG A 453 -15.37 3.50 -21.99
C ARG A 453 -16.07 4.01 -20.73
N PRO A 454 -15.32 4.56 -19.74
CA PRO A 454 -15.93 5.22 -18.60
C PRO A 454 -16.62 6.53 -19.07
N PRO A 455 -17.72 6.95 -18.42
CA PRO A 455 -18.48 8.15 -18.80
C PRO A 455 -17.61 9.40 -18.87
N GLU A 456 -16.61 9.51 -18.03
CA GLU A 456 -15.66 10.64 -17.95
C GLU A 456 -14.81 10.83 -19.22
N GLU A 457 -14.61 9.78 -20.03
CA GLU A 457 -13.93 9.88 -21.34
C GLU A 457 -14.90 10.31 -22.47
N SER A 458 -16.19 10.03 -22.33
CA SER A 458 -17.21 10.44 -23.31
C SER A 458 -17.53 11.92 -23.19
N GLU A 459 -17.60 12.47 -21.98
CA GLU A 459 -17.86 13.89 -21.72
C GLU A 459 -16.73 14.82 -22.22
N ARG A 460 -15.46 14.40 -22.12
CA ARG A 460 -14.31 15.21 -22.61
C ARG A 460 -14.23 15.38 -24.12
N ARG A 461 -14.98 14.62 -24.90
CA ARG A 461 -15.03 14.71 -26.38
C ARG A 461 -16.23 15.46 -26.91
N GLN A 462 -17.19 15.81 -26.06
CA GLN A 462 -18.22 16.76 -26.48
C GLN A 462 -17.58 18.15 -26.47
N PRO A 463 -17.53 18.85 -27.64
CA PRO A 463 -17.10 20.24 -27.64
C PRO A 463 -18.05 21.01 -26.72
N ALA A 464 -17.48 21.91 -25.92
CA ALA A 464 -18.28 22.81 -25.10
C ALA A 464 -19.28 23.51 -26.03
N PRO A 465 -20.57 23.65 -25.60
CA PRO A 465 -21.63 24.27 -26.37
C PRO A 465 -21.32 25.71 -26.75
#